data_d4b19617e5f10fc012b4e6ac13208f4a
#
_entry.id   d4b19617e5f10fc012b4e6ac13208f4a
#
_cell.length_a   1.000
_cell.length_b   1.000
_cell.length_c   1.000
_cell.angle_alpha   90.00
_cell.angle_beta   90.00
_cell.angle_gamma   90.00
#
_symmetry.space_group_name_H-M   'P 1'
#
loop_
_entity.id
_entity.type
_entity.pdbx_description
1 polymer ?
#
loop_
_entity_poly.entity_id
_entity_poly.type
_entity_poly.pdbx_seq_one_letter_code
_entity_poly.pdbx_strand_id
1 'polypeptide(L)'
;SRLTQARVYVCRAPGLKVPDTTRDDVHVEEFAGPHPAGLTGTHIHFLHPVGAARQVWHIDYQNLIAIGHLFLNGEIYSERVVALSGPGVADPRLVRTRVGANTDELTAGQLNEGEQRVISGSVLDGREASGGRAYMGRFHHQLSVLPEGREREFFGFVMPGTGKFSVTRLFLSWLTGARDMALTT
;
A
#
# COMPACT_ATOMS: atom_id res chain seq x y z
N SER A 1 -20.27 17.04 2.20
CA SER A 1 -20.06 16.37 0.91
C SER A 1 -21.36 16.36 0.12
N ARG A 2 -21.30 16.51 -1.21
CA ARG A 2 -22.47 16.29 -2.10
C ARG A 2 -22.74 14.80 -2.35
N LEU A 3 -21.80 13.94 -1.95
CA LEU A 3 -21.89 12.50 -2.15
C LEU A 3 -22.62 11.77 -1.02
N THR A 4 -22.70 12.36 0.16
CA THR A 4 -23.36 11.76 1.31
C THR A 4 -23.92 12.82 2.23
N GLN A 5 -24.99 12.48 2.96
CA GLN A 5 -25.53 13.25 4.06
C GLN A 5 -25.07 12.71 5.44
N ALA A 6 -24.35 11.59 5.44
CA ALA A 6 -23.78 11.00 6.63
C ALA A 6 -22.52 11.76 7.08
N ARG A 7 -22.07 11.49 8.30
CA ARG A 7 -20.80 11.99 8.81
C ARG A 7 -19.65 11.55 7.93
N VAL A 8 -18.71 12.47 7.69
CA VAL A 8 -17.49 12.21 6.92
C VAL A 8 -16.30 12.30 7.87
N TYR A 9 -15.46 11.30 7.86
CA TYR A 9 -14.22 11.29 8.63
C TYR A 9 -13.03 11.42 7.67
N VAL A 10 -12.17 12.40 7.94
CA VAL A 10 -10.90 12.57 7.23
C VAL A 10 -9.78 12.10 8.15
N CYS A 11 -9.29 10.91 7.91
CA CYS A 11 -8.24 10.31 8.72
C CYS A 11 -6.86 10.68 8.17
N ARG A 12 -5.98 11.16 9.03
CA ARG A 12 -4.63 11.61 8.67
C ARG A 12 -3.59 11.16 9.69
N ALA A 13 -2.34 11.17 9.29
CA ALA A 13 -1.23 11.07 10.23
C ALA A 13 -1.07 12.41 10.99
N PRO A 14 -0.57 12.39 12.24
CA PRO A 14 -0.31 13.60 13.00
C PRO A 14 0.58 14.58 12.23
N GLY A 15 0.23 15.86 12.31
CA GLY A 15 0.97 16.93 11.66
C GLY A 15 0.76 17.09 10.15
N LEU A 16 0.06 16.17 9.49
CA LEU A 16 -0.32 16.36 8.09
C LEU A 16 -1.43 17.42 7.99
N LYS A 17 -1.22 18.41 7.13
CA LYS A 17 -2.23 19.42 6.84
C LYS A 17 -3.21 18.89 5.80
N VAL A 18 -4.48 18.98 6.08
CA VAL A 18 -5.56 18.79 5.13
C VAL A 18 -6.27 20.12 4.93
N PRO A 19 -6.90 20.37 3.78
CA PRO A 19 -7.67 21.60 3.57
C PRO A 19 -8.73 21.78 4.65
N ASP A 20 -8.83 22.99 5.16
CA ASP A 20 -9.86 23.33 6.13
C ASP A 20 -11.25 23.22 5.51
N THR A 21 -12.21 22.84 6.33
CA THR A 21 -13.61 22.77 5.94
C THR A 21 -14.47 23.49 6.96
N THR A 22 -15.44 24.24 6.49
CA THR A 22 -16.45 24.91 7.31
C THR A 22 -17.69 24.04 7.55
N ARG A 23 -17.64 22.78 7.13
CA ARG A 23 -18.79 21.88 7.23
C ARG A 23 -18.77 21.13 8.55
N ASP A 24 -19.88 21.18 9.27
CA ASP A 24 -20.06 20.54 10.58
C ASP A 24 -20.13 19.01 10.51
N ASP A 25 -20.41 18.44 9.33
CA ASP A 25 -20.50 17.00 9.09
C ASP A 25 -19.14 16.34 8.75
N VAL A 26 -18.05 17.12 8.68
CA VAL A 26 -16.70 16.63 8.38
C VAL A 26 -15.83 16.71 9.63
N HIS A 27 -15.37 15.57 10.09
CA HIS A 27 -14.50 15.42 11.25
C HIS A 27 -13.10 15.01 10.81
N VAL A 28 -12.08 15.71 11.29
CA VAL A 28 -10.68 15.37 11.03
C VAL A 28 -10.12 14.61 12.21
N GLU A 29 -9.65 13.38 11.97
CA GLU A 29 -9.14 12.48 13.00
C GLU A 29 -7.70 12.09 12.72
N GLU A 30 -6.89 11.99 13.77
CA GLU A 30 -5.48 11.66 13.68
C GLU A 30 -5.22 10.22 14.18
N PHE A 31 -4.50 9.47 13.37
CA PHE A 31 -4.06 8.11 13.70
C PHE A 31 -2.54 8.02 13.66
N ALA A 32 -1.95 7.55 14.76
CA ALA A 32 -0.52 7.35 14.91
C ALA A 32 -0.23 5.96 15.46
N GLY A 33 0.89 5.39 15.09
CA GLY A 33 1.34 4.10 15.62
C GLY A 33 1.94 3.22 14.53
N PRO A 34 2.38 2.01 14.92
CA PRO A 34 2.85 1.02 13.97
C PRO A 34 1.70 0.50 13.09
N HIS A 35 2.05 -0.20 12.01
CA HIS A 35 1.04 -0.94 11.24
C HIS A 35 0.19 -1.82 12.19
N PRO A 36 -1.16 -1.82 12.09
CA PRO A 36 -2.03 -1.31 11.01
C PRO A 36 -2.65 0.08 11.24
N ALA A 37 -2.05 0.99 12.02
CA ALA A 37 -2.64 2.29 12.36
C ALA A 37 -3.11 3.11 11.13
N GLY A 38 -2.43 2.98 9.99
CA GLY A 38 -2.76 3.67 8.75
C GLY A 38 -3.81 2.97 7.87
N LEU A 39 -4.32 1.82 8.26
CA LEU A 39 -5.29 1.09 7.45
C LEU A 39 -6.72 1.60 7.67
N THR A 40 -7.47 1.69 6.58
CA THR A 40 -8.88 2.11 6.58
C THR A 40 -9.74 1.27 7.52
N GLY A 41 -9.50 -0.06 7.59
CA GLY A 41 -10.22 -0.95 8.49
C GLY A 41 -10.02 -0.58 9.97
N THR A 42 -8.82 -0.16 10.35
CA THR A 42 -8.51 0.33 11.71
C THR A 42 -9.28 1.63 12.00
N HIS A 43 -9.27 2.57 11.05
CA HIS A 43 -10.01 3.82 11.20
C HIS A 43 -11.52 3.58 11.38
N ILE A 44 -12.11 2.73 10.53
CA ILE A 44 -13.52 2.37 10.60
C ILE A 44 -13.84 1.71 11.94
N HIS A 45 -12.98 0.79 12.40
CA HIS A 45 -13.19 0.11 13.68
C HIS A 45 -13.30 1.07 14.86
N PHE A 46 -12.44 2.07 14.93
CA PHE A 46 -12.44 3.01 16.04
C PHE A 46 -13.47 4.13 15.94
N LEU A 47 -13.74 4.62 14.73
CA LEU A 47 -14.61 5.80 14.54
C LEU A 47 -16.07 5.42 14.33
N HIS A 48 -16.34 4.41 13.52
CA HIS A 48 -17.70 4.03 13.18
C HIS A 48 -17.76 2.57 12.72
N PRO A 49 -17.67 1.60 13.65
CA PRO A 49 -17.59 0.19 13.31
C PRO A 49 -18.81 -0.28 12.53
N VAL A 50 -18.56 -1.13 11.52
CA VAL A 50 -19.61 -1.77 10.73
C VAL A 50 -20.39 -2.80 11.55
N GLY A 51 -21.61 -3.07 11.14
CA GLY A 51 -22.49 -4.05 11.78
C GLY A 51 -23.63 -4.44 10.85
N ALA A 52 -24.51 -5.34 11.30
CA ALA A 52 -25.61 -5.85 10.47
C ALA A 52 -26.52 -4.75 9.87
N ALA A 53 -26.71 -3.63 10.58
CA ALA A 53 -27.50 -2.50 10.16
C ALA A 53 -26.67 -1.24 9.80
N ARG A 54 -25.36 -1.37 9.69
CA ARG A 54 -24.48 -0.21 9.50
C ARG A 54 -23.46 -0.49 8.41
N GLN A 55 -23.45 0.36 7.39
CA GLN A 55 -22.51 0.32 6.28
C GLN A 55 -21.59 1.56 6.35
N VAL A 56 -20.32 1.37 6.04
CA VAL A 56 -19.32 2.43 5.94
C VAL A 56 -18.67 2.35 4.58
N TRP A 57 -18.58 3.49 3.91
CA TRP A 57 -17.87 3.65 2.65
C TRP A 57 -16.57 4.38 2.89
N HIS A 58 -15.54 3.98 2.18
CA HIS A 58 -14.26 4.69 2.21
C HIS A 58 -13.80 5.03 0.81
N ILE A 59 -13.00 6.08 0.72
CA ILE A 59 -12.36 6.51 -0.52
C ILE A 59 -10.94 6.97 -0.18
N ASP A 60 -9.97 6.62 -1.01
CA ASP A 60 -8.61 7.15 -0.90
C ASP A 60 -8.54 8.59 -1.44
N TYR A 61 -7.49 9.30 -1.02
CA TYR A 61 -7.31 10.71 -1.36
C TYR A 61 -7.11 10.95 -2.86
N GLN A 62 -6.48 10.04 -3.62
CA GLN A 62 -6.29 10.20 -5.07
C GLN A 62 -7.62 10.05 -5.83
N ASN A 63 -8.46 9.12 -5.40
CA ASN A 63 -9.80 8.98 -5.97
C ASN A 63 -10.71 10.15 -5.58
N LEU A 64 -10.57 10.69 -4.37
CA LEU A 64 -11.29 11.89 -3.94
C LEU A 64 -10.92 13.10 -4.81
N ILE A 65 -9.62 13.30 -5.07
CA ILE A 65 -9.12 14.35 -5.99
C ILE A 65 -9.68 14.14 -7.40
N ALA A 66 -9.68 12.91 -7.91
CA ALA A 66 -10.21 12.60 -9.24
C ALA A 66 -11.71 12.91 -9.35
N ILE A 67 -12.50 12.60 -8.33
CA ILE A 67 -13.92 12.96 -8.27
C ILE A 67 -14.08 14.49 -8.22
N GLY A 68 -13.30 15.17 -7.38
CA GLY A 68 -13.33 16.63 -7.30
C GLY A 68 -13.04 17.30 -8.66
N HIS A 69 -12.00 16.81 -9.36
CA HIS A 69 -11.64 17.28 -10.68
C HIS A 69 -12.78 17.09 -11.69
N LEU A 70 -13.40 15.91 -11.69
CA LEU A 70 -14.53 15.63 -12.56
C LEU A 70 -15.70 16.62 -12.35
N PHE A 71 -16.06 16.89 -11.10
CA PHE A 71 -17.17 17.79 -10.77
C PHE A 71 -16.85 19.27 -11.04
N LEU A 72 -15.58 19.66 -10.94
CA LEU A 72 -15.16 21.04 -11.17
C LEU A 72 -14.92 21.36 -12.65
N ASN A 73 -14.31 20.43 -13.39
CA ASN A 73 -13.82 20.66 -14.73
C ASN A 73 -14.59 19.89 -15.82
N GLY A 74 -15.39 18.89 -15.43
CA GLY A 74 -16.09 18.01 -16.38
C GLY A 74 -15.20 16.96 -17.05
N GLU A 75 -13.95 16.82 -16.59
CA GLU A 75 -12.94 15.95 -17.21
C GLU A 75 -12.54 14.80 -16.27
N ILE A 76 -12.24 13.64 -16.86
CA ILE A 76 -11.77 12.47 -16.11
C ILE A 76 -10.29 12.67 -15.77
N TYR A 77 -10.00 12.70 -14.47
CA TYR A 77 -8.63 12.73 -13.95
C TYR A 77 -8.05 11.33 -13.84
N SER A 78 -7.17 10.97 -14.76
CA SER A 78 -6.58 9.64 -14.84
C SER A 78 -5.19 9.53 -14.18
N GLU A 79 -4.58 10.64 -13.81
CA GLU A 79 -3.23 10.65 -13.22
C GLU A 79 -3.22 9.94 -11.87
N ARG A 80 -2.13 9.23 -11.58
CA ARG A 80 -1.85 8.54 -10.32
C ARG A 80 -0.39 8.72 -9.93
N VAL A 81 -0.16 8.82 -8.64
CA VAL A 81 1.16 8.69 -8.04
C VAL A 81 1.22 7.35 -7.34
N VAL A 82 2.18 6.52 -7.73
CA VAL A 82 2.38 5.19 -7.17
C VAL A 82 3.81 5.06 -6.62
N ALA A 83 3.97 4.32 -5.53
CA ALA A 83 5.28 3.99 -4.99
C ALA A 83 5.84 2.77 -5.73
N LEU A 84 6.98 2.91 -6.35
CA LEU A 84 7.78 1.78 -6.83
C LEU A 84 8.75 1.42 -5.71
N SER A 85 8.61 0.24 -5.12
CA SER A 85 9.29 -0.13 -3.88
C SER A 85 9.56 -1.62 -3.77
N GLY A 86 10.38 -1.98 -2.81
CA GLY A 86 10.76 -3.36 -2.52
C GLY A 86 12.23 -3.64 -2.81
N PRO A 87 12.76 -4.72 -2.26
CA PRO A 87 14.19 -5.08 -2.39
C PRO A 87 14.61 -5.43 -3.83
N GLY A 88 13.65 -5.74 -4.70
CA GLY A 88 13.92 -6.00 -6.12
C GLY A 88 14.02 -4.74 -6.99
N VAL A 89 13.81 -3.54 -6.43
CA VAL A 89 13.89 -2.26 -7.17
C VAL A 89 15.26 -1.63 -6.97
N ALA A 90 15.90 -1.22 -8.05
CA ALA A 90 17.20 -0.55 -8.00
C ALA A 90 17.14 0.85 -7.37
N ASP A 91 16.09 1.62 -7.67
CA ASP A 91 15.87 2.98 -7.16
C ASP A 91 14.41 3.17 -6.71
N PRO A 92 14.10 2.86 -5.43
CA PRO A 92 12.77 3.05 -4.88
C PRO A 92 12.34 4.52 -4.87
N ARG A 93 11.19 4.82 -5.49
CA ARG A 93 10.69 6.20 -5.61
C ARG A 93 9.20 6.27 -5.89
N LEU A 94 8.66 7.48 -5.81
CA LEU A 94 7.32 7.78 -6.30
C LEU A 94 7.36 8.02 -7.81
N VAL A 95 6.46 7.37 -8.52
CA VAL A 95 6.31 7.49 -9.98
C VAL A 95 4.94 8.08 -10.30
N ARG A 96 4.92 9.10 -11.15
CA ARG A 96 3.69 9.67 -11.69
C ARG A 96 3.31 8.88 -12.95
N THR A 97 2.10 8.36 -12.95
CA THR A 97 1.57 7.51 -14.02
C THR A 97 0.06 7.72 -14.17
N ARG A 98 -0.66 6.76 -14.71
CA ARG A 98 -2.12 6.81 -14.88
C ARG A 98 -2.79 5.53 -14.35
N VAL A 99 -4.09 5.61 -14.14
CA VAL A 99 -4.92 4.45 -13.78
C VAL A 99 -4.75 3.33 -14.80
N GLY A 100 -4.48 2.11 -14.31
CA GLY A 100 -4.31 0.94 -15.15
C GLY A 100 -3.04 0.93 -16.00
N ALA A 101 -1.99 1.68 -15.60
CA ALA A 101 -0.71 1.67 -16.29
C ALA A 101 -0.12 0.26 -16.35
N ASN A 102 0.58 -0.04 -17.43
CA ASN A 102 1.28 -1.30 -17.60
C ASN A 102 2.45 -1.39 -16.62
N THR A 103 2.51 -2.48 -15.85
CA THR A 103 3.54 -2.68 -14.83
C THR A 103 4.90 -3.00 -15.42
N ASP A 104 4.96 -3.66 -16.58
CA ASP A 104 6.21 -3.98 -17.25
C ASP A 104 6.89 -2.69 -17.75
N GLU A 105 6.10 -1.74 -18.27
CA GLU A 105 6.61 -0.42 -18.66
C GLU A 105 7.13 0.38 -17.45
N LEU A 106 6.41 0.31 -16.32
CA LEU A 106 6.79 1.03 -15.10
C LEU A 106 8.06 0.47 -14.45
N THR A 107 8.32 -0.82 -14.63
CA THR A 107 9.49 -1.51 -14.04
C THR A 107 10.65 -1.67 -15.02
N ALA A 108 10.48 -1.31 -16.30
CA ALA A 108 11.52 -1.43 -17.32
C ALA A 108 12.81 -0.71 -16.90
N GLY A 109 13.91 -1.45 -16.82
CA GLY A 109 15.23 -0.95 -16.40
C GLY A 109 15.33 -0.50 -14.94
N GLN A 110 14.34 -0.86 -14.11
CA GLN A 110 14.28 -0.48 -12.69
C GLN A 110 14.48 -1.66 -11.75
N LEU A 111 14.57 -2.87 -12.28
CA LEU A 111 14.70 -4.08 -11.48
C LEU A 111 16.17 -4.43 -11.26
N ASN A 112 16.46 -4.96 -10.07
CA ASN A 112 17.76 -5.55 -9.76
C ASN A 112 17.98 -6.83 -10.58
N GLU A 113 19.22 -7.30 -10.65
CA GLU A 113 19.57 -8.55 -11.32
C GLU A 113 18.85 -9.74 -10.68
N GLY A 114 18.61 -10.78 -11.49
CA GLY A 114 17.92 -11.99 -11.08
C GLY A 114 16.41 -11.97 -11.36
N GLU A 115 15.76 -13.06 -11.01
CA GLU A 115 14.32 -13.21 -11.19
C GLU A 115 13.57 -12.40 -10.12
N GLN A 116 12.72 -11.50 -10.57
CA GLN A 116 11.97 -10.61 -9.69
C GLN A 116 10.46 -10.85 -9.85
N ARG A 117 9.74 -10.85 -8.73
CA ARG A 117 8.28 -10.87 -8.70
C ARG A 117 7.73 -9.47 -8.56
N VAL A 118 7.01 -9.02 -9.56
CA VAL A 118 6.31 -7.73 -9.54
C VAL A 118 4.90 -7.92 -9.00
N ILE A 119 4.53 -7.14 -7.99
CA ILE A 119 3.25 -7.18 -7.31
C ILE A 119 2.56 -5.83 -7.48
N SER A 120 1.39 -5.81 -8.09
CA SER A 120 0.52 -4.65 -8.06
C SER A 120 -0.19 -4.59 -6.72
N GLY A 121 0.11 -3.59 -5.91
CA GLY A 121 -0.32 -3.46 -4.52
C GLY A 121 0.78 -3.78 -3.51
N SER A 122 0.40 -3.96 -2.26
CA SER A 122 1.31 -4.36 -1.19
C SER A 122 1.61 -5.86 -1.22
N VAL A 123 2.60 -6.29 -0.44
CA VAL A 123 2.93 -7.72 -0.26
C VAL A 123 1.79 -8.47 0.42
N LEU A 124 0.93 -7.77 1.17
CA LEU A 124 -0.13 -8.38 1.98
C LEU A 124 -1.45 -8.54 1.23
N ASP A 125 -1.78 -7.59 0.36
CA ASP A 125 -3.10 -7.51 -0.31
C ASP A 125 -2.99 -7.36 -1.83
N GLY A 126 -1.78 -7.25 -2.35
CA GLY A 126 -1.52 -7.12 -3.77
C GLY A 126 -1.70 -8.43 -4.53
N ARG A 127 -1.57 -8.33 -5.83
CA ARG A 127 -1.58 -9.46 -6.75
C ARG A 127 -0.35 -9.46 -7.64
N GLU A 128 0.12 -10.61 -8.01
CA GLU A 128 1.17 -10.75 -9.02
C GLU A 128 0.75 -10.07 -10.32
N ALA A 129 1.64 -9.24 -10.83
CA ALA A 129 1.47 -8.49 -12.07
C ALA A 129 2.30 -9.16 -13.17
N SER A 130 1.69 -10.12 -13.85
CA SER A 130 2.34 -10.86 -14.94
C SER A 130 1.36 -11.18 -16.07
N GLY A 131 1.84 -11.27 -17.30
CA GLY A 131 1.05 -11.61 -18.47
C GLY A 131 -0.18 -10.72 -18.63
N GLY A 132 -1.36 -11.28 -18.77
CA GLY A 132 -2.61 -10.52 -18.92
C GLY A 132 -3.01 -9.67 -17.70
N ARG A 133 -2.31 -9.83 -16.56
CA ARG A 133 -2.52 -9.05 -15.34
C ARG A 133 -1.41 -8.02 -15.09
N ALA A 134 -0.51 -7.80 -16.04
CA ALA A 134 0.58 -6.84 -15.96
C ALA A 134 0.11 -5.38 -16.01
N TYR A 135 -0.88 -5.03 -15.20
CA TYR A 135 -1.45 -3.70 -15.08
C TYR A 135 -1.71 -3.32 -13.62
N MET A 136 -1.55 -2.03 -13.32
CA MET A 136 -1.87 -1.50 -11.99
C MET A 136 -3.34 -1.72 -11.64
N GLY A 137 -3.58 -2.29 -10.48
CA GLY A 137 -4.93 -2.42 -9.92
C GLY A 137 -5.55 -1.05 -9.64
N ARG A 138 -6.88 -0.94 -9.81
CA ARG A 138 -7.63 0.32 -9.67
C ARG A 138 -7.38 1.04 -8.35
N PHE A 139 -7.23 0.30 -7.27
CA PHE A 139 -7.09 0.82 -5.91
C PHE A 139 -5.67 0.64 -5.35
N HIS A 140 -4.72 0.18 -6.17
CA HIS A 140 -3.35 0.00 -5.73
C HIS A 140 -2.56 1.31 -5.89
N HIS A 141 -1.81 1.68 -4.86
CA HIS A 141 -0.98 2.89 -4.82
C HIS A 141 0.52 2.58 -4.81
N GLN A 142 0.87 1.30 -4.96
CA GLN A 142 2.27 0.86 -5.01
C GLN A 142 2.46 -0.32 -5.94
N LEU A 143 3.69 -0.43 -6.45
CA LEU A 143 4.27 -1.64 -7.02
C LEU A 143 5.32 -2.14 -6.04
N SER A 144 5.15 -3.36 -5.56
CA SER A 144 6.11 -4.02 -4.69
C SER A 144 6.89 -5.04 -5.51
N VAL A 145 8.21 -4.98 -5.48
CA VAL A 145 9.06 -5.91 -6.20
C VAL A 145 9.91 -6.70 -5.22
N LEU A 146 9.83 -8.01 -5.31
CA LEU A 146 10.56 -8.95 -4.46
C LEU A 146 11.40 -9.89 -5.31
N PRO A 147 12.59 -10.30 -4.84
CA PRO A 147 13.31 -11.42 -5.45
C PRO A 147 12.44 -12.68 -5.40
N GLU A 148 12.40 -13.42 -6.51
CA GLU A 148 11.71 -14.71 -6.57
C GLU A 148 12.54 -15.75 -5.82
N GLY A 149 12.04 -16.25 -4.71
CA GLY A 149 12.74 -17.17 -3.81
C GLY A 149 12.71 -18.62 -4.27
N ARG A 150 13.28 -18.95 -5.42
CA ARG A 150 13.33 -20.33 -5.93
C ARG A 150 14.40 -21.20 -5.27
N GLU A 151 15.40 -20.60 -4.64
CA GLU A 151 16.47 -21.33 -3.98
C GLU A 151 16.01 -21.80 -2.59
N ARG A 152 15.98 -23.12 -2.41
CA ARG A 152 15.75 -23.73 -1.11
C ARG A 152 17.07 -23.93 -0.39
N GLU A 153 17.20 -23.33 0.77
CA GLU A 153 18.36 -23.59 1.62
C GLU A 153 18.34 -25.02 2.15
N PHE A 154 19.43 -25.75 1.88
CA PHE A 154 19.63 -27.08 2.41
C PHE A 154 19.80 -27.00 3.95
N PHE A 155 19.03 -27.76 4.70
CA PHE A 155 18.94 -27.69 6.17
C PHE A 155 18.69 -26.28 6.76
N GLY A 156 17.99 -25.43 6.05
CA GLY A 156 17.72 -24.03 6.48
C GLY A 156 17.06 -23.90 7.85
N PHE A 157 16.38 -24.93 8.34
CA PHE A 157 15.76 -25.00 9.65
C PHE A 157 16.76 -25.29 10.82
N VAL A 158 17.95 -25.79 10.52
CA VAL A 158 19.01 -26.09 11.51
C VAL A 158 20.06 -24.96 11.56
N MET A 159 20.10 -24.13 10.54
CA MET A 159 21.07 -23.03 10.46
C MET A 159 20.80 -21.96 11.53
N PRO A 160 21.85 -21.32 12.07
CA PRO A 160 21.70 -20.25 13.08
C PRO A 160 20.81 -19.09 12.65
N GLY A 161 20.72 -18.78 11.34
CA GLY A 161 19.77 -17.86 10.75
C GLY A 161 19.86 -16.43 11.27
N THR A 162 21.02 -15.81 11.24
CA THR A 162 21.25 -14.44 11.73
C THR A 162 20.44 -13.37 10.97
N GLY A 163 20.05 -13.65 9.71
CA GLY A 163 19.22 -12.80 8.87
C GLY A 163 17.80 -13.32 8.64
N LYS A 164 17.35 -14.35 9.36
CA LYS A 164 16.04 -14.97 9.15
C LYS A 164 15.00 -14.47 10.13
N PHE A 165 13.79 -14.19 9.63
CA PHE A 165 12.65 -13.89 10.47
C PHE A 165 12.02 -15.16 11.02
N SER A 166 11.61 -15.11 12.28
CA SER A 166 10.80 -16.13 12.91
C SER A 166 9.90 -15.51 13.97
N VAL A 167 8.63 -15.84 13.96
CA VAL A 167 7.67 -15.41 14.98
C VAL A 167 8.04 -15.99 16.37
N THR A 168 8.51 -17.23 16.39
CA THR A 168 9.10 -17.85 17.56
C THR A 168 10.62 -17.64 17.51
N ARG A 169 11.26 -17.42 18.63
CA ARG A 169 12.70 -17.11 18.76
C ARG A 169 13.60 -18.32 18.40
N LEU A 170 13.42 -18.87 17.20
CA LEU A 170 14.15 -20.07 16.72
C LEU A 170 15.53 -19.73 16.15
N PHE A 171 15.68 -18.54 15.55
CA PHE A 171 16.92 -18.12 14.89
C PHE A 171 17.67 -17.08 15.72
N LEU A 172 18.98 -17.00 15.54
CA LEU A 172 19.83 -16.01 16.22
C LEU A 172 19.54 -14.55 15.82
N SER A 173 18.79 -14.34 14.74
CA SER A 173 18.35 -13.02 14.33
C SER A 173 17.59 -12.22 15.41
N TRP A 174 16.93 -12.87 16.37
CA TRP A 174 16.30 -12.18 17.48
C TRP A 174 17.31 -11.55 18.46
N LEU A 175 18.53 -12.09 18.52
CA LEU A 175 19.64 -11.53 19.34
C LEU A 175 20.35 -10.39 18.60
N THR A 176 20.51 -10.52 17.27
CA THR A 176 21.24 -9.55 16.45
C THR A 176 20.39 -8.34 16.07
N GLY A 177 19.06 -8.41 16.30
CA GLY A 177 18.14 -7.32 15.97
C GLY A 177 18.11 -6.99 14.48
N ALA A 178 18.22 -8.01 13.60
CA ALA A 178 18.13 -7.82 12.16
C ALA A 178 16.86 -7.03 11.80
N ARG A 179 17.04 -5.83 11.26
CA ARG A 179 15.96 -4.88 10.99
C ARG A 179 15.48 -4.92 9.54
N ASP A 180 16.33 -5.37 8.64
CA ASP A 180 16.04 -5.45 7.20
C ASP A 180 15.90 -6.92 6.79
N MET A 181 14.68 -7.42 6.89
CA MET A 181 14.36 -8.77 6.46
C MET A 181 13.70 -8.72 5.09
N ALA A 182 14.42 -9.14 4.05
CA ALA A 182 13.82 -9.39 2.76
C ALA A 182 12.91 -10.62 2.85
N LEU A 183 11.61 -10.41 2.64
CA LEU A 183 10.70 -11.53 2.47
C LEU A 183 10.95 -12.13 1.08
N THR A 184 11.44 -13.34 1.06
CA THR A 184 11.44 -14.18 -0.15
C THR A 184 10.16 -14.99 -0.16
N THR A 185 9.49 -15.04 -1.28
CA THR A 185 8.25 -15.82 -1.45
C THR A 185 8.54 -17.29 -1.73
#